data_4a864006339e3e15ff9e6ed6c2d1d90b
#
_entry.id   4a864006339e3e15ff9e6ed6c2d1d90b
#
_cell.length_a   1.000
_cell.length_b   1.000
_cell.length_c   1.000
_cell.angle_alpha   90.00
_cell.angle_beta   90.00
_cell.angle_gamma   90.00
#
_symmetry.space_group_name_H-M   'P 1'
#
loop_
_entity.id
_entity.type
_entity.pdbx_description
1 polymer ?
#
loop_
_entity_poly.entity_id
_entity_poly.type
_entity_poly.pdbx_seq_one_letter_code
_entity_poly.pdbx_strand_id
1 'polypeptide(L)'
;VVVDGITVINPDHYTVFGGGSVGVTIRNLKSFSCKGWSDGIDMMCCHDVLIDNVFMRNSDDCIALYNHRWNWWGGSDNITVQNSILWADIAHPINVGGHGDPESLIGETIENLIFRNIDILEHDEDDVPYQGCMAIDAGDRNRVKNILFEDIRVESIQEGKLFHINIRFNPKYDKQPGQSIDGVTFRNITYNGVGENPSLIKGLDKERMVRNITFENVVVNGEKIKDLKGFITNEYI
;
A
#
# COMPACT_ATOMS: atom_id res chain seq x y z
N VAL A 1 -11.87 9.10 16.93
CA VAL A 1 -11.19 10.38 16.60
C VAL A 1 -11.64 10.84 15.23
N VAL A 2 -11.82 12.16 15.03
CA VAL A 2 -12.15 12.72 13.69
C VAL A 2 -11.13 13.83 13.36
N VAL A 3 -10.53 13.73 12.18
CA VAL A 3 -9.72 14.78 11.54
C VAL A 3 -10.46 15.22 10.29
N ASP A 4 -10.88 16.47 10.20
CA ASP A 4 -11.75 16.95 9.13
C ASP A 4 -11.37 18.35 8.63
N GLY A 5 -11.29 18.52 7.31
CA GLY A 5 -11.14 19.82 6.65
C GLY A 5 -9.79 20.52 6.81
N ILE A 6 -8.72 19.79 7.12
CA ILE A 6 -7.39 20.34 7.39
C ILE A 6 -6.55 20.38 6.11
N THR A 7 -5.75 21.42 5.94
CA THR A 7 -4.68 21.49 4.94
C THR A 7 -3.34 21.56 5.64
N VAL A 8 -2.43 20.65 5.30
CA VAL A 8 -1.07 20.60 5.84
C VAL A 8 -0.06 20.90 4.74
N ILE A 9 0.89 21.77 5.02
CA ILE A 9 1.93 22.18 4.07
C ILE A 9 3.30 21.87 4.68
N ASN A 10 4.09 21.09 3.96
CA ASN A 10 5.46 20.71 4.33
C ASN A 10 5.59 20.23 5.79
N PRO A 11 4.89 19.17 6.18
CA PRO A 11 5.11 18.55 7.48
C PRO A 11 6.58 18.12 7.60
N ASP A 12 7.11 18.13 8.82
CA ASP A 12 8.51 17.74 9.05
C ASP A 12 8.73 16.22 9.01
N HIS A 13 7.66 15.46 9.07
CA HIS A 13 7.61 14.00 8.98
C HIS A 13 6.21 13.62 8.46
N TYR A 14 5.60 12.54 8.92
CA TYR A 14 4.26 12.14 8.50
C TYR A 14 3.22 13.26 8.67
N THR A 15 2.36 13.44 7.69
CA THR A 15 1.27 14.44 7.79
C THR A 15 0.31 14.10 8.91
N VAL A 16 -0.13 12.84 8.95
CA VAL A 16 -0.96 12.27 10.04
C VAL A 16 -0.45 10.87 10.31
N PHE A 17 -0.32 10.50 11.57
CA PHE A 17 -0.17 9.11 11.93
C PHE A 17 -1.14 8.70 13.04
N GLY A 18 -1.60 7.45 12.97
CA GLY A 18 -2.35 6.78 14.02
C GLY A 18 -1.55 5.61 14.58
N GLY A 19 -1.48 5.48 15.89
CA GLY A 19 -0.87 4.34 16.54
C GLY A 19 -1.83 3.71 17.55
N GLY A 20 -2.13 2.40 17.40
CA GLY A 20 -3.01 1.66 18.29
C GLY A 20 -4.42 2.25 18.40
N SER A 21 -4.91 2.88 17.35
CA SER A 21 -6.15 3.66 17.40
C SER A 21 -7.34 2.87 16.87
N VAL A 22 -8.52 3.08 17.45
CA VAL A 22 -9.78 2.45 17.05
C VAL A 22 -10.83 3.51 16.75
N GLY A 23 -11.57 3.35 15.66
CA GLY A 23 -12.65 4.27 15.31
C GLY A 23 -12.14 5.64 14.88
N VAL A 24 -11.28 5.68 13.85
CA VAL A 24 -10.69 6.92 13.32
C VAL A 24 -11.37 7.31 12.01
N THR A 25 -11.71 8.58 11.87
CA THR A 25 -12.16 9.15 10.59
C THR A 25 -11.25 10.31 10.20
N ILE A 26 -10.63 10.21 9.03
CA ILE A 26 -9.82 11.28 8.43
C ILE A 26 -10.52 11.66 7.13
N ARG A 27 -10.98 12.89 7.00
CA ARG A 27 -11.69 13.31 5.79
C ARG A 27 -11.44 14.76 5.42
N ASN A 28 -11.62 15.06 4.12
CA ASN A 28 -11.44 16.41 3.58
C ASN A 28 -10.05 16.98 3.90
N LEU A 29 -9.05 16.12 4.06
CA LEU A 29 -7.68 16.51 4.38
C LEU A 29 -6.89 16.69 3.08
N LYS A 30 -6.03 17.70 3.05
CA LYS A 30 -5.09 17.91 1.97
C LYS A 30 -3.67 17.99 2.53
N SER A 31 -2.74 17.27 1.91
CA SER A 31 -1.32 17.35 2.23
C SER A 31 -0.52 17.75 1.00
N PHE A 32 0.43 18.66 1.20
CA PHE A 32 1.40 19.06 0.20
C PHE A 32 2.77 19.05 0.84
N SER A 33 3.67 18.21 0.35
CA SER A 33 5.01 18.05 0.91
C SER A 33 6.06 17.95 -0.18
N CYS A 34 7.21 18.56 0.07
CA CYS A 34 8.43 18.42 -0.75
C CYS A 34 9.66 18.07 0.12
N LYS A 35 9.46 17.67 1.36
CA LYS A 35 10.53 17.22 2.27
C LYS A 35 10.63 15.68 2.24
N GLY A 36 11.84 15.16 2.31
CA GLY A 36 12.06 13.72 2.46
C GLY A 36 11.40 13.18 3.74
N TRP A 37 10.92 11.93 3.68
CA TRP A 37 10.22 11.21 4.76
C TRP A 37 8.92 11.89 5.25
N SER A 38 8.29 12.67 4.40
CA SER A 38 7.02 13.31 4.71
C SER A 38 5.87 12.58 4.05
N ASP A 39 5.58 11.42 4.61
CA ASP A 39 4.45 10.59 4.24
C ASP A 39 3.12 11.31 4.45
N GLY A 40 2.08 10.81 3.85
CA GLY A 40 0.74 11.31 4.01
C GLY A 40 0.09 10.80 5.28
N ILE A 41 -0.65 9.70 5.19
CA ILE A 41 -1.38 9.11 6.32
C ILE A 41 -0.83 7.73 6.61
N ASP A 42 -0.21 7.59 7.79
CA ASP A 42 0.36 6.35 8.29
C ASP A 42 -0.48 5.80 9.45
N MET A 43 -0.99 4.58 9.31
CA MET A 43 -1.76 3.92 10.35
C MET A 43 -1.04 2.66 10.82
N MET A 44 -0.74 2.59 12.11
CA MET A 44 0.03 1.53 12.75
C MET A 44 -0.82 0.81 13.78
N CYS A 45 -1.03 -0.50 13.62
CA CYS A 45 -1.91 -1.31 14.48
C CYS A 45 -3.25 -0.62 14.80
N CYS A 46 -3.93 -0.17 13.75
CA CYS A 46 -5.19 0.57 13.85
C CYS A 46 -6.38 -0.24 13.37
N HIS A 47 -7.55 0.03 13.94
CA HIS A 47 -8.78 -0.68 13.67
C HIS A 47 -9.94 0.27 13.37
N ASP A 48 -10.85 -0.12 12.48
CA ASP A 48 -12.05 0.66 12.15
C ASP A 48 -11.70 2.09 11.70
N VAL A 49 -10.91 2.22 10.63
CA VAL A 49 -10.43 3.49 10.10
C VAL A 49 -11.12 3.82 8.79
N LEU A 50 -11.62 5.05 8.68
CA LEU A 50 -12.13 5.63 7.44
C LEU A 50 -11.25 6.82 7.01
N ILE A 51 -10.67 6.73 5.83
CA ILE A 51 -9.96 7.82 5.14
C ILE A 51 -10.81 8.16 3.91
N ASP A 52 -11.38 9.36 3.87
CA ASP A 52 -12.36 9.74 2.86
C ASP A 52 -12.12 11.14 2.29
N ASN A 53 -12.16 11.27 0.97
CA ASN A 53 -12.01 12.54 0.29
C ASN A 53 -10.74 13.30 0.70
N VAL A 54 -9.57 12.64 0.59
CA VAL A 54 -8.28 13.25 0.85
C VAL A 54 -7.53 13.55 -0.44
N PHE A 55 -6.70 14.58 -0.42
CA PHE A 55 -5.75 14.89 -1.48
C PHE A 55 -4.34 14.84 -0.88
N MET A 56 -3.55 13.87 -1.32
CA MET A 56 -2.21 13.65 -0.80
C MET A 56 -1.17 13.84 -1.91
N ARG A 57 -0.34 14.88 -1.80
CA ARG A 57 0.88 15.03 -2.57
C ARG A 57 2.06 15.01 -1.63
N ASN A 58 2.74 13.89 -1.57
CA ASN A 58 3.78 13.62 -0.58
C ASN A 58 5.09 13.18 -1.24
N SER A 59 6.20 13.52 -0.59
CA SER A 59 7.56 13.10 -0.98
C SER A 59 7.99 11.85 -0.21
N ASP A 60 7.07 11.00 0.09
CA ASP A 60 7.15 9.63 0.57
C ASP A 60 5.74 9.01 0.45
N ASP A 61 5.46 7.86 1.09
CA ASP A 61 4.19 7.13 0.95
C ASP A 61 2.97 8.03 1.19
N CYS A 62 2.00 8.05 0.26
CA CYS A 62 0.77 8.83 0.49
C CYS A 62 -0.14 8.19 1.54
N ILE A 63 -0.32 6.86 1.47
CA ILE A 63 -1.08 6.05 2.45
C ILE A 63 -0.22 4.85 2.81
N ALA A 64 0.12 4.71 4.10
CA ALA A 64 0.89 3.59 4.61
C ALA A 64 0.17 2.89 5.77
N LEU A 65 0.03 1.57 5.70
CA LEU A 65 -0.67 0.76 6.69
C LEU A 65 0.26 -0.33 7.22
N TYR A 66 0.62 -0.24 8.50
CA TYR A 66 1.61 -1.09 9.16
C TYR A 66 1.03 -1.80 10.38
N ASN A 67 1.68 -2.89 10.81
CA ASN A 67 1.41 -3.55 12.09
C ASN A 67 2.33 -3.07 13.21
N HIS A 68 3.44 -2.45 12.87
CA HIS A 68 4.38 -1.93 13.85
C HIS A 68 5.09 -0.69 13.34
N ARG A 69 5.23 0.27 14.20
CA ARG A 69 6.21 1.36 14.10
C ARG A 69 6.46 1.93 15.49
N TRP A 70 7.72 2.23 15.84
CA TRP A 70 8.12 2.76 17.15
C TRP A 70 7.61 1.90 18.32
N ASN A 71 6.73 2.45 19.15
CA ASN A 71 6.16 1.76 20.31
C ASN A 71 4.76 1.17 20.05
N TRP A 72 4.30 1.19 18.81
CA TRP A 72 2.99 0.69 18.42
C TRP A 72 3.12 -0.70 17.83
N TRP A 73 2.40 -1.68 18.41
CA TRP A 73 2.47 -3.10 18.07
C TRP A 73 1.08 -3.69 18.03
N GLY A 74 0.80 -4.52 17.06
CA GLY A 74 -0.46 -5.24 16.93
C GLY A 74 -0.93 -5.35 15.48
N GLY A 75 -2.05 -6.03 15.28
CA GLY A 75 -2.69 -6.13 13.97
C GLY A 75 -3.38 -4.84 13.53
N SER A 76 -3.72 -4.78 12.24
CA SER A 76 -4.52 -3.69 11.65
C SER A 76 -5.68 -4.28 10.88
N ASP A 77 -6.89 -3.76 11.06
CA ASP A 77 -8.05 -4.26 10.32
C ASP A 77 -9.15 -3.22 10.07
N ASN A 78 -10.06 -3.56 9.15
CA ASN A 78 -11.24 -2.77 8.83
C ASN A 78 -10.89 -1.32 8.44
N ILE A 79 -9.94 -1.15 7.52
CA ILE A 79 -9.52 0.18 7.07
C ILE A 79 -10.07 0.41 5.66
N THR A 80 -10.75 1.52 5.48
CA THR A 80 -11.26 1.96 4.17
C THR A 80 -10.61 3.28 3.78
N VAL A 81 -10.03 3.33 2.58
CA VAL A 81 -9.55 4.54 1.90
C VAL A 81 -10.41 4.75 0.67
N GLN A 82 -11.06 5.88 0.55
CA GLN A 82 -11.98 6.09 -0.56
C GLN A 82 -12.07 7.54 -1.05
N ASN A 83 -12.59 7.73 -2.28
CA ASN A 83 -12.92 9.03 -2.87
C ASN A 83 -11.75 10.02 -2.86
N SER A 84 -10.53 9.53 -3.12
CA SER A 84 -9.32 10.26 -2.79
C SER A 84 -8.41 10.42 -4.01
N ILE A 85 -7.50 11.38 -3.92
CA ILE A 85 -6.51 11.66 -4.95
C ILE A 85 -5.12 11.54 -4.32
N LEU A 86 -4.26 10.71 -4.91
CA LEU A 86 -2.92 10.43 -4.42
C LEU A 86 -1.88 10.83 -5.46
N TRP A 87 -0.80 11.44 -5.02
CA TRP A 87 0.32 11.86 -5.84
C TRP A 87 1.61 11.61 -5.06
N ALA A 88 2.29 10.53 -5.35
CA ALA A 88 3.58 10.21 -4.74
C ALA A 88 4.70 10.77 -5.61
N ASP A 89 5.31 11.87 -5.17
CA ASP A 89 6.51 12.42 -5.82
C ASP A 89 7.72 11.50 -5.61
N ILE A 90 7.71 10.67 -4.55
CA ILE A 90 8.66 9.60 -4.22
C ILE A 90 7.87 8.52 -3.49
N ALA A 91 8.30 7.26 -3.57
CA ALA A 91 7.72 6.09 -2.91
C ALA A 91 6.30 5.72 -3.39
N HIS A 92 5.39 5.36 -2.52
CA HIS A 92 4.15 4.70 -2.94
C HIS A 92 2.92 5.59 -2.78
N PRO A 93 2.01 5.60 -3.75
CA PRO A 93 0.64 6.06 -3.50
C PRO A 93 -0.06 5.24 -2.40
N ILE A 94 0.11 3.90 -2.42
CA ILE A 94 -0.47 2.99 -1.42
C ILE A 94 0.58 1.93 -1.05
N ASN A 95 0.92 1.86 0.25
CA ASN A 95 1.84 0.87 0.80
C ASN A 95 1.20 0.12 1.97
N VAL A 96 1.19 -1.20 1.92
CA VAL A 96 0.62 -2.08 2.95
C VAL A 96 1.68 -3.09 3.40
N GLY A 97 1.86 -3.22 4.69
CA GLY A 97 2.75 -4.23 5.27
C GLY A 97 4.04 -3.65 5.79
N GLY A 98 5.07 -3.50 5.07
CA GLY A 98 6.37 -2.88 5.36
C GLY A 98 7.00 -3.17 6.72
N HIS A 99 6.29 -2.90 7.80
CA HIS A 99 6.76 -3.08 9.17
C HIS A 99 5.81 -3.97 9.98
N GLY A 100 6.37 -4.93 10.71
CA GLY A 100 5.65 -5.87 11.56
C GLY A 100 6.40 -6.17 12.86
N ASP A 101 5.89 -7.10 13.66
CA ASP A 101 6.55 -7.57 14.86
C ASP A 101 7.43 -8.81 14.56
N PRO A 102 8.75 -8.64 14.47
CA PRO A 102 9.67 -9.75 14.21
C PRO A 102 9.74 -10.76 15.35
N GLU A 103 9.34 -10.38 16.56
CA GLU A 103 9.35 -11.25 17.74
C GLU A 103 8.04 -12.03 17.91
N SER A 104 6.97 -11.66 17.18
CA SER A 104 5.71 -12.40 17.20
C SER A 104 5.89 -13.83 16.73
N LEU A 105 5.44 -14.80 17.50
CA LEU A 105 5.56 -16.22 17.17
C LEU A 105 4.68 -16.63 15.97
N ILE A 106 3.55 -15.97 15.80
CA ILE A 106 2.56 -16.29 14.76
C ILE A 106 2.45 -15.24 13.66
N GLY A 107 3.06 -14.08 13.84
CA GLY A 107 2.91 -12.89 12.97
C GLY A 107 1.61 -12.13 13.25
N GLU A 108 1.67 -10.82 13.09
CA GLU A 108 0.50 -9.94 13.17
C GLU A 108 -0.24 -9.90 11.83
N THR A 109 -1.54 -9.64 11.88
CA THR A 109 -2.37 -9.63 10.68
C THR A 109 -2.77 -8.21 10.28
N ILE A 110 -2.64 -7.92 8.99
CA ILE A 110 -3.27 -6.76 8.34
C ILE A 110 -4.40 -7.33 7.48
N GLU A 111 -5.64 -6.94 7.76
CA GLU A 111 -6.76 -7.54 7.05
C GLU A 111 -7.96 -6.63 6.82
N ASN A 112 -8.82 -7.05 5.87
CA ASN A 112 -10.08 -6.36 5.57
C ASN A 112 -9.86 -4.90 5.19
N LEU A 113 -8.99 -4.66 4.20
CA LEU A 113 -8.70 -3.33 3.69
C LEU A 113 -9.45 -3.08 2.39
N ILE A 114 -9.97 -1.88 2.23
CA ILE A 114 -10.66 -1.45 1.02
C ILE A 114 -10.06 -0.12 0.54
N PHE A 115 -9.54 -0.12 -0.68
CA PHE A 115 -9.11 1.06 -1.41
C PHE A 115 -10.03 1.23 -2.60
N ARG A 116 -10.88 2.26 -2.63
CA ARG A 116 -11.84 2.41 -3.72
C ARG A 116 -12.07 3.85 -4.15
N ASN A 117 -12.41 4.00 -5.43
CA ASN A 117 -12.64 5.28 -6.06
C ASN A 117 -11.49 6.26 -5.81
N ILE A 118 -10.30 5.89 -6.29
CA ILE A 118 -9.06 6.64 -6.08
C ILE A 118 -8.46 7.01 -7.44
N ASP A 119 -8.06 8.26 -7.57
CA ASP A 119 -7.22 8.74 -8.66
C ASP A 119 -5.77 8.82 -8.18
N ILE A 120 -4.88 8.07 -8.82
CA ILE A 120 -3.44 8.14 -8.58
C ILE A 120 -2.83 8.94 -9.73
N LEU A 121 -2.42 10.17 -9.42
CA LEU A 121 -1.92 11.09 -10.44
C LEU A 121 -0.47 10.80 -10.82
N GLU A 122 0.34 10.37 -9.84
CA GLU A 122 1.76 10.10 -10.04
C GLU A 122 2.24 9.00 -9.11
N HIS A 123 3.17 8.17 -9.60
CA HIS A 123 4.03 7.29 -8.83
C HIS A 123 5.44 7.38 -9.39
N ASP A 124 6.42 7.68 -8.53
CA ASP A 124 7.83 7.77 -8.86
C ASP A 124 8.68 7.17 -7.73
N GLU A 125 9.47 6.14 -8.05
CA GLU A 125 10.35 5.46 -7.10
C GLU A 125 11.53 4.83 -7.85
N ASP A 126 12.73 5.28 -7.57
CA ASP A 126 13.96 4.82 -8.24
C ASP A 126 14.52 3.50 -7.66
N ASP A 127 14.18 3.13 -6.42
CA ASP A 127 14.58 1.85 -5.82
C ASP A 127 13.71 0.70 -6.36
N VAL A 128 14.15 0.07 -7.43
CA VAL A 128 13.42 -1.01 -8.12
C VAL A 128 12.84 -2.08 -7.19
N PRO A 129 13.53 -2.56 -6.14
CA PRO A 129 12.95 -3.46 -5.13
C PRO A 129 11.82 -2.87 -4.29
N TYR A 130 11.67 -1.55 -4.26
CA TYR A 130 10.69 -0.84 -3.44
C TYR A 130 9.54 -0.24 -4.26
N GLN A 131 9.58 -0.28 -5.58
CA GLN A 131 8.55 0.27 -6.46
C GLN A 131 7.19 -0.40 -6.28
N GLY A 132 6.11 0.37 -6.42
CA GLY A 132 4.74 -0.14 -6.47
C GLY A 132 3.69 0.95 -6.30
N CYS A 133 2.90 1.20 -7.33
CA CYS A 133 1.77 2.13 -7.26
C CYS A 133 0.72 1.63 -6.24
N MET A 134 0.40 0.34 -6.30
CA MET A 134 -0.37 -0.41 -5.30
C MET A 134 0.54 -1.49 -4.74
N ALA A 135 1.14 -1.23 -3.57
CA ALA A 135 2.15 -2.09 -2.98
C ALA A 135 1.62 -2.86 -1.75
N ILE A 136 1.94 -4.14 -1.69
CA ILE A 136 1.79 -4.98 -0.50
C ILE A 136 3.14 -5.65 -0.26
N ASP A 137 3.85 -5.20 0.76
CA ASP A 137 5.17 -5.66 1.16
C ASP A 137 5.10 -6.34 2.52
N ALA A 138 4.81 -7.64 2.55
CA ALA A 138 4.80 -8.37 3.80
C ALA A 138 6.23 -8.60 4.30
N GLY A 139 6.65 -7.86 5.31
CA GLY A 139 7.88 -8.02 6.07
C GLY A 139 7.62 -8.39 7.53
N ASP A 140 8.65 -8.64 8.34
CA ASP A 140 8.59 -8.85 9.78
C ASP A 140 7.41 -9.71 10.27
N ARG A 141 7.25 -10.90 9.66
CA ARG A 141 6.19 -11.88 9.96
C ARG A 141 4.76 -11.42 9.70
N ASN A 142 4.55 -10.29 9.04
CA ASN A 142 3.22 -9.83 8.67
C ASN A 142 2.46 -10.89 7.86
N ARG A 143 1.18 -11.02 8.18
CA ARG A 143 0.18 -11.73 7.40
C ARG A 143 -0.78 -10.71 6.82
N VAL A 144 -0.88 -10.66 5.52
CA VAL A 144 -1.77 -9.72 4.82
C VAL A 144 -2.89 -10.51 4.17
N LYS A 145 -4.16 -10.15 4.41
CA LYS A 145 -5.29 -10.87 3.81
C LYS A 145 -6.53 -9.99 3.58
N ASN A 146 -7.35 -10.41 2.63
CA ASN A 146 -8.62 -9.76 2.30
C ASN A 146 -8.45 -8.27 1.95
N ILE A 147 -7.72 -7.99 0.88
CA ILE A 147 -7.48 -6.63 0.39
C ILE A 147 -8.25 -6.43 -0.91
N LEU A 148 -9.00 -5.34 -1.00
CA LEU A 148 -9.72 -4.94 -2.20
C LEU A 148 -9.20 -3.58 -2.71
N PHE A 149 -8.72 -3.56 -3.94
CA PHE A 149 -8.49 -2.36 -4.73
C PHE A 149 -9.59 -2.27 -5.78
N GLU A 150 -10.41 -1.24 -5.75
CA GLU A 150 -11.60 -1.11 -6.59
C GLU A 150 -11.75 0.29 -7.17
N ASP A 151 -12.10 0.38 -8.44
CA ASP A 151 -12.36 1.66 -9.12
C ASP A 151 -11.16 2.63 -8.99
N ILE A 152 -9.94 2.17 -9.32
CA ILE A 152 -8.73 2.99 -9.26
C ILE A 152 -8.27 3.35 -10.66
N ARG A 153 -7.95 4.62 -10.85
CA ARG A 153 -7.43 5.19 -12.09
C ARG A 153 -6.03 5.70 -11.84
N VAL A 154 -5.07 5.18 -12.61
CA VAL A 154 -3.67 5.60 -12.53
C VAL A 154 -3.36 6.42 -13.77
N GLU A 155 -2.87 7.64 -13.59
CA GLU A 155 -2.56 8.55 -14.68
C GLU A 155 -1.11 8.42 -15.14
N SER A 156 -0.15 8.46 -14.20
CA SER A 156 1.27 8.43 -14.51
C SER A 156 2.07 7.54 -13.57
N ILE A 157 3.02 6.82 -14.15
CA ILE A 157 4.12 6.15 -13.45
C ILE A 157 5.39 6.60 -14.16
N GLN A 158 6.19 7.45 -13.53
CA GLN A 158 7.46 7.92 -14.11
C GLN A 158 8.50 6.81 -14.02
N GLU A 159 8.80 6.37 -12.82
CA GLU A 159 9.61 5.19 -12.55
C GLU A 159 8.89 4.33 -11.51
N GLY A 160 8.61 3.07 -11.85
CA GLY A 160 7.82 2.26 -10.92
C GLY A 160 7.12 1.07 -11.54
N LYS A 161 6.27 0.44 -10.73
CA LYS A 161 5.42 -0.70 -11.07
C LYS A 161 3.97 -0.40 -10.76
N LEU A 162 3.05 -0.89 -11.57
CA LEU A 162 1.62 -0.75 -11.27
C LEU A 162 1.22 -1.57 -10.03
N PHE A 163 1.63 -2.83 -9.97
CA PHE A 163 1.38 -3.73 -8.84
C PHE A 163 2.69 -4.26 -8.26
N HIS A 164 2.79 -4.27 -6.93
CA HIS A 164 3.89 -4.90 -6.21
C HIS A 164 3.35 -5.69 -5.03
N ILE A 165 3.30 -7.02 -5.18
CA ILE A 165 2.78 -7.94 -4.16
C ILE A 165 3.93 -8.87 -3.77
N ASN A 166 4.52 -8.66 -2.62
CA ASN A 166 5.77 -9.32 -2.27
C ASN A 166 5.83 -9.76 -0.81
N ILE A 167 6.13 -11.03 -0.59
CA ILE A 167 6.58 -11.47 0.73
C ILE A 167 8.09 -11.28 0.75
N ARG A 168 8.54 -10.29 1.51
CA ARG A 168 9.92 -9.85 1.46
C ARG A 168 10.71 -10.17 2.73
N PHE A 169 12.01 -10.15 2.56
CA PHE A 169 12.99 -9.95 3.61
C PHE A 169 14.01 -8.93 3.13
N ASN A 170 13.93 -7.72 3.63
CA ASN A 170 14.89 -6.67 3.35
C ASN A 170 15.60 -6.27 4.66
N PRO A 171 16.87 -6.67 4.88
CA PRO A 171 17.58 -6.41 6.14
C PRO A 171 17.73 -4.92 6.51
N LYS A 172 17.48 -4.01 5.59
CA LYS A 172 17.44 -2.57 5.86
C LYS A 172 16.23 -2.19 6.72
N TYR A 173 15.12 -2.89 6.54
CA TYR A 173 13.83 -2.57 7.18
C TYR A 173 13.31 -3.70 8.05
N ASP A 174 13.57 -4.97 7.68
CA ASP A 174 12.99 -6.15 8.29
C ASP A 174 14.03 -6.94 9.07
N LYS A 175 13.68 -7.43 10.24
CA LYS A 175 14.49 -8.41 11.02
C LYS A 175 14.11 -9.85 10.68
N GLN A 176 12.89 -10.06 10.20
CA GLN A 176 12.35 -11.36 9.81
C GLN A 176 11.61 -11.23 8.47
N PRO A 177 11.54 -12.30 7.68
CA PRO A 177 10.69 -12.28 6.49
C PRO A 177 9.20 -12.18 6.84
N GLY A 178 8.41 -11.67 5.90
CA GLY A 178 6.95 -11.72 5.96
C GLY A 178 6.42 -13.15 5.98
N GLN A 179 5.17 -13.35 6.36
CA GLN A 179 4.59 -14.68 6.55
C GLN A 179 3.66 -15.11 5.41
N SER A 180 2.73 -14.27 5.00
CA SER A 180 1.78 -14.61 3.94
C SER A 180 1.07 -13.40 3.35
N ILE A 181 0.64 -13.54 2.10
CA ILE A 181 -0.34 -12.66 1.47
C ILE A 181 -1.43 -13.54 0.88
N ASP A 182 -2.71 -13.30 1.24
CA ASP A 182 -3.82 -14.15 0.84
C ASP A 182 -5.10 -13.33 0.57
N GLY A 183 -5.68 -13.49 -0.62
CA GLY A 183 -6.93 -12.83 -0.97
C GLY A 183 -6.75 -11.34 -1.29
N VAL A 184 -6.13 -11.01 -2.41
CA VAL A 184 -6.05 -9.65 -2.94
C VAL A 184 -6.83 -9.57 -4.24
N THR A 185 -7.77 -8.64 -4.30
CA THR A 185 -8.59 -8.40 -5.48
C THR A 185 -8.32 -7.01 -6.05
N PHE A 186 -8.01 -6.98 -7.33
CA PHE A 186 -7.94 -5.76 -8.14
C PHE A 186 -9.16 -5.73 -9.06
N ARG A 187 -10.05 -4.77 -8.87
CA ARG A 187 -11.31 -4.64 -9.63
C ARG A 187 -11.44 -3.27 -10.26
N ASN A 188 -11.77 -3.23 -11.55
CA ASN A 188 -11.97 -1.97 -12.28
C ASN A 188 -10.75 -1.03 -12.16
N ILE A 189 -9.57 -1.52 -12.42
CA ILE A 189 -8.34 -0.72 -12.41
C ILE A 189 -8.03 -0.29 -13.84
N THR A 190 -7.68 0.98 -14.04
CA THR A 190 -7.24 1.48 -15.34
C THR A 190 -5.91 2.19 -15.25
N TYR A 191 -5.02 1.88 -16.20
CA TYR A 191 -3.76 2.58 -16.40
C TYR A 191 -3.47 2.72 -17.89
N ASN A 192 -3.17 3.94 -18.35
CA ASN A 192 -2.79 4.22 -19.73
C ASN A 192 -1.44 4.92 -19.74
N GLY A 193 -0.38 4.15 -19.78
CA GLY A 193 0.98 4.65 -19.75
C GLY A 193 2.00 3.59 -20.15
N VAL A 194 3.24 3.98 -20.21
CA VAL A 194 4.36 3.12 -20.57
C VAL A 194 5.11 2.56 -19.35
N GLY A 195 4.46 2.40 -18.21
CA GLY A 195 5.05 1.98 -16.94
C GLY A 195 6.41 1.30 -17.07
N GLU A 196 7.39 1.81 -16.40
CA GLU A 196 8.81 1.53 -16.65
C GLU A 196 9.22 0.10 -16.31
N ASN A 197 8.58 -0.49 -15.30
CA ASN A 197 8.97 -1.80 -14.79
C ASN A 197 7.79 -2.78 -14.72
N PRO A 198 8.02 -4.06 -14.99
CA PRO A 198 6.99 -5.08 -14.86
C PRO A 198 6.42 -5.15 -13.45
N SER A 199 5.11 -5.31 -13.33
CA SER A 199 4.46 -5.62 -12.07
C SER A 199 5.02 -6.90 -11.45
N LEU A 200 5.01 -7.00 -10.12
CA LEU A 200 5.62 -8.09 -9.39
C LEU A 200 4.61 -8.77 -8.47
N ILE A 201 4.58 -10.12 -8.50
CA ILE A 201 3.86 -10.96 -7.54
C ILE A 201 4.78 -12.09 -7.14
N LYS A 202 5.26 -12.10 -5.89
CA LYS A 202 6.23 -13.09 -5.42
C LYS A 202 5.96 -13.53 -4.00
N GLY A 203 5.88 -14.82 -3.79
CA GLY A 203 6.09 -15.43 -2.47
C GLY A 203 7.59 -15.58 -2.17
N LEU A 204 7.91 -16.04 -0.98
CA LEU A 204 9.30 -16.20 -0.54
C LEU A 204 9.76 -17.66 -0.65
N ASP A 205 8.96 -18.60 -0.18
CA ASP A 205 9.22 -20.03 -0.19
C ASP A 205 7.91 -20.84 -0.03
N LYS A 206 8.00 -22.17 0.09
CA LYS A 206 6.84 -23.10 0.18
C LYS A 206 5.91 -22.85 1.38
N GLU A 207 6.39 -22.23 2.43
CA GLU A 207 5.62 -21.91 3.62
C GLU A 207 5.04 -20.51 3.55
N ARG A 208 5.74 -19.62 2.86
CA ARG A 208 5.45 -18.19 2.74
C ARG A 208 5.05 -17.84 1.31
N MET A 209 3.80 -18.06 1.02
CA MET A 209 3.24 -17.96 -0.33
C MET A 209 2.29 -16.76 -0.47
N VAL A 210 2.20 -16.26 -1.68
CA VAL A 210 1.14 -15.36 -2.12
C VAL A 210 0.02 -16.24 -2.70
N ARG A 211 -1.23 -16.05 -2.28
CA ARG A 211 -2.37 -16.85 -2.72
C ARG A 211 -3.60 -16.02 -3.03
N ASN A 212 -4.47 -16.55 -3.88
CA ASN A 212 -5.79 -15.99 -4.15
C ASN A 212 -5.73 -14.52 -4.63
N ILE A 213 -4.91 -14.25 -5.66
CA ILE A 213 -4.86 -12.94 -6.32
C ILE A 213 -5.86 -12.94 -7.47
N THR A 214 -6.75 -11.95 -7.49
CA THR A 214 -7.81 -11.85 -8.49
C THR A 214 -7.71 -10.52 -9.25
N PHE A 215 -7.82 -10.59 -10.58
CA PHE A 215 -7.91 -9.43 -11.47
C PHE A 215 -9.28 -9.44 -12.15
N GLU A 216 -10.13 -8.46 -11.83
CA GLU A 216 -11.45 -8.29 -12.40
C GLU A 216 -11.51 -6.96 -13.16
N ASN A 217 -11.65 -7.01 -14.49
CA ASN A 217 -11.74 -5.81 -15.31
C ASN A 217 -10.56 -4.83 -15.10
N VAL A 218 -9.34 -5.35 -15.05
CA VAL A 218 -8.11 -4.55 -15.00
C VAL A 218 -7.64 -4.28 -16.41
N VAL A 219 -7.51 -3.01 -16.78
CA VAL A 219 -7.17 -2.58 -18.14
C VAL A 219 -5.87 -1.76 -18.12
N VAL A 220 -4.90 -2.21 -18.88
CA VAL A 220 -3.62 -1.51 -19.05
C VAL A 220 -3.44 -1.23 -20.56
N ASN A 221 -3.30 0.04 -20.91
CA ASN A 221 -3.17 0.48 -22.31
C ASN A 221 -4.27 -0.05 -23.24
N GLY A 222 -5.52 -0.06 -22.74
CA GLY A 222 -6.68 -0.54 -23.47
C GLY A 222 -6.85 -2.06 -23.53
N GLU A 223 -5.90 -2.83 -22.98
CA GLU A 223 -5.97 -4.29 -22.94
C GLU A 223 -6.28 -4.82 -21.54
N LYS A 224 -7.20 -5.77 -21.45
CA LYS A 224 -7.51 -6.44 -20.18
C LYS A 224 -6.42 -7.43 -19.79
N ILE A 225 -5.98 -7.35 -18.54
CA ILE A 225 -5.14 -8.39 -17.93
C ILE A 225 -5.96 -9.69 -17.84
N LYS A 226 -5.46 -10.77 -18.43
CA LYS A 226 -6.09 -12.09 -18.46
C LYS A 226 -5.27 -13.15 -17.74
N ASP A 227 -3.98 -12.91 -17.59
CA ASP A 227 -3.01 -13.80 -16.97
C ASP A 227 -1.83 -12.97 -16.44
N LEU A 228 -0.86 -13.59 -15.85
CA LEU A 228 0.35 -12.94 -15.30
C LEU A 228 1.48 -12.79 -16.31
N LYS A 229 1.19 -12.90 -17.61
CA LYS A 229 2.20 -12.68 -18.65
C LYS A 229 2.73 -11.25 -18.56
N GLY A 230 4.05 -11.13 -18.49
CA GLY A 230 4.71 -9.84 -18.32
C GLY A 230 4.91 -9.41 -16.86
N PHE A 231 4.37 -10.15 -15.90
CA PHE A 231 4.68 -9.95 -14.49
C PHE A 231 5.97 -10.67 -14.09
N ILE A 232 6.67 -10.15 -13.10
CA ILE A 232 7.74 -10.87 -12.41
C ILE A 232 7.10 -11.75 -11.35
N THR A 233 7.22 -13.06 -11.50
CA THR A 233 6.61 -14.04 -10.60
C THR A 233 7.61 -15.12 -10.20
N ASN A 234 7.26 -15.96 -9.22
CA ASN A 234 7.98 -17.18 -8.88
C ASN A 234 7.02 -18.35 -8.61
N GLU A 235 7.56 -19.50 -8.24
CA GLU A 235 6.78 -20.74 -7.97
C GLU A 235 5.97 -20.72 -6.66
N TYR A 236 6.03 -19.63 -5.90
CA TYR A 236 5.36 -19.49 -4.59
C TYR A 236 4.13 -18.56 -4.64
N ILE A 237 3.41 -18.63 -5.76
CA ILE A 237 2.15 -17.89 -5.98
C ILE A 237 1.01 -18.83 -6.30
#